data_101768a6c298e6bc8684ed0f16b87b2d
#
_entry.id   101768a6c298e6bc8684ed0f16b87b2d
#
_cell.length_a   1.000
_cell.length_b   1.000
_cell.length_c   1.000
_cell.angle_alpha   90.00
_cell.angle_beta   90.00
_cell.angle_gamma   90.00
#
_symmetry.space_group_name_H-M   'P 1'
#
loop_
_entity.id
_entity.type
_entity.pdbx_description
1 polymer ?
#
loop_
_entity_poly.entity_id
_entity_poly.type
_entity_poly.pdbx_seq_one_letter_code
_entity_poly.pdbx_strand_id
1 'polypeptide(L)'
;MTKKELSQYLLQSLNMGLGALMQGETSYTNSFDCKIMEEGFLFLPRLPAGYIIDDELYQKIFLIANASLFPLFTLLKQNSAYFMALDTEDIHVQRGLFFPWKEGVSERLVISDLEDFASSQKENLIPIMKNLSLDYNKVNHLAIAGNSGSGKSYALTYFLSLLKGISELIIVDPKYDTPSRWVRENGIAVIHPQKNRSKSDFVSEINENLSSCLDLIQQRQEILYDNPDHEFDHLTVVIDEVLALSEGVNKVIKESFFSLLSQIALLGRATKIHLLLVSQRFDHN
;
A
#
# COMPACT_ATOMS: atom_id res chain seq x y z
N MET A 1 -16.43 -4.53 26.75
CA MET A 1 -16.64 -5.92 26.30
C MET A 1 -15.39 -6.72 26.61
N THR A 2 -15.52 -7.87 27.25
CA THR A 2 -14.38 -8.73 27.54
C THR A 2 -13.88 -9.44 26.27
N LYS A 3 -12.62 -9.89 26.24
CA LYS A 3 -12.08 -10.66 25.11
C LYS A 3 -12.95 -11.91 24.80
N LYS A 4 -13.55 -12.53 25.83
CA LYS A 4 -14.42 -13.69 25.69
C LYS A 4 -15.77 -13.34 25.04
N GLU A 5 -16.39 -12.25 25.46
CA GLU A 5 -17.63 -11.75 24.85
C GLU A 5 -17.43 -11.35 23.39
N LEU A 6 -16.32 -10.68 23.09
CA LEU A 6 -15.96 -10.29 21.72
C LEU A 6 -15.73 -11.50 20.81
N SER A 7 -15.02 -12.52 21.33
CA SER A 7 -14.80 -13.79 20.60
C SER A 7 -16.13 -14.48 20.30
N GLN A 8 -17.03 -14.60 21.26
CA GLN A 8 -18.34 -15.22 21.06
C GLN A 8 -19.21 -14.45 20.06
N TYR A 9 -19.22 -13.12 20.16
CA TYR A 9 -19.93 -12.26 19.22
C TYR A 9 -19.43 -12.42 17.79
N LEU A 10 -18.10 -12.38 17.61
CA LEU A 10 -17.47 -12.54 16.31
C LEU A 10 -17.71 -13.95 15.72
N LEU A 11 -17.58 -14.98 16.57
CA LEU A 11 -17.87 -16.37 16.18
C LEU A 11 -19.31 -16.53 15.70
N GLN A 12 -20.27 -15.96 16.41
CA GLN A 12 -21.69 -15.98 16.01
C GLN A 12 -21.91 -15.23 14.69
N SER A 13 -21.32 -14.03 14.53
CA SER A 13 -21.45 -13.25 13.31
C SER A 13 -20.89 -13.97 12.09
N LEU A 14 -19.71 -14.60 12.23
CA LEU A 14 -19.08 -15.38 11.18
C LEU A 14 -19.87 -16.65 10.84
N ASN A 15 -20.39 -17.39 11.84
CA ASN A 15 -21.23 -18.54 11.60
C ASN A 15 -22.48 -18.19 10.80
N MET A 16 -23.15 -17.10 11.13
CA MET A 16 -24.33 -16.64 10.41
C MET A 16 -23.98 -16.16 9.00
N GLY A 17 -22.95 -15.31 8.88
CA GLY A 17 -22.57 -14.72 7.60
C GLY A 17 -22.01 -15.73 6.60
N LEU A 18 -21.15 -16.64 7.02
CA LEU A 18 -20.60 -17.70 6.17
C LEU A 18 -21.66 -18.75 5.81
N GLY A 19 -22.56 -19.10 6.75
CA GLY A 19 -23.65 -20.04 6.49
C GLY A 19 -24.68 -19.52 5.47
N ALA A 20 -24.94 -18.21 5.46
CA ALA A 20 -25.88 -17.60 4.51
C ALA A 20 -25.33 -17.53 3.07
N LEU A 21 -24.01 -17.51 2.89
CA LEU A 21 -23.35 -17.41 1.58
C LEU A 21 -23.23 -18.76 0.86
N MET A 22 -23.36 -19.86 1.58
CA MET A 22 -23.26 -21.22 1.02
C MET A 22 -24.67 -21.79 0.84
N GLN A 23 -25.16 -21.79 -0.41
CA GLN A 23 -26.36 -22.55 -0.80
C GLN A 23 -26.05 -24.05 -0.83
N GLY A 24 -25.88 -24.67 0.33
CA GLY A 24 -25.61 -26.10 0.43
C GLY A 24 -25.46 -26.54 1.89
N GLU A 25 -25.63 -27.82 2.13
CA GLU A 25 -25.81 -28.50 3.43
C GLU A 25 -24.61 -28.44 4.41
N THR A 26 -23.59 -27.62 4.19
CA THR A 26 -22.45 -27.50 5.09
C THR A 26 -22.70 -26.41 6.13
N SER A 27 -23.09 -26.81 7.31
CA SER A 27 -23.10 -25.95 8.50
C SER A 27 -21.65 -25.65 8.92
N TYR A 28 -21.28 -24.40 8.98
CA TYR A 28 -19.99 -23.98 9.57
C TYR A 28 -19.97 -24.11 11.10
N THR A 29 -21.10 -24.48 11.71
CA THR A 29 -21.24 -24.64 13.16
C THR A 29 -20.20 -25.63 13.67
N ASN A 30 -19.36 -25.24 14.60
CA ASN A 30 -18.24 -26.01 15.17
C ASN A 30 -17.09 -26.36 14.21
N SER A 31 -17.07 -25.83 12.98
CA SER A 31 -15.99 -26.09 12.02
C SER A 31 -14.82 -25.14 12.16
N PHE A 32 -14.96 -24.08 12.94
CA PHE A 32 -13.92 -23.11 13.27
C PHE A 32 -14.18 -22.50 14.65
N ASP A 33 -13.17 -21.79 15.13
CA ASP A 33 -13.24 -20.96 16.34
C ASP A 33 -12.60 -19.61 16.09
N CYS A 34 -12.75 -18.65 17.01
CA CYS A 34 -12.14 -17.32 16.96
C CYS A 34 -11.35 -17.03 18.24
N LYS A 35 -10.09 -16.64 18.09
CA LYS A 35 -9.24 -16.22 19.21
C LYS A 35 -8.91 -14.75 19.09
N ILE A 36 -9.27 -13.96 20.11
CA ILE A 36 -8.96 -12.53 20.18
C ILE A 36 -7.53 -12.34 20.64
N MET A 37 -6.78 -11.58 19.84
CA MET A 37 -5.41 -11.13 20.13
C MET A 37 -5.44 -9.63 20.50
N GLU A 38 -4.31 -9.06 20.81
CA GLU A 38 -4.19 -7.62 21.09
C GLU A 38 -4.29 -6.80 19.80
N GLU A 39 -3.62 -7.25 18.76
CA GLU A 39 -3.52 -6.55 17.47
C GLU A 39 -4.47 -7.10 16.40
N GLY A 40 -5.42 -7.96 16.75
CA GLY A 40 -6.32 -8.58 15.79
C GLY A 40 -7.06 -9.80 16.32
N PHE A 41 -7.56 -10.62 15.43
CA PHE A 41 -8.11 -11.93 15.79
C PHE A 41 -7.59 -13.03 14.86
N LEU A 42 -7.64 -14.27 15.37
CA LEU A 42 -7.38 -15.48 14.59
C LEU A 42 -8.70 -16.18 14.29
N PHE A 43 -8.91 -16.49 13.03
CA PHE A 43 -9.89 -17.48 12.60
C PHE A 43 -9.20 -18.85 12.61
N LEU A 44 -9.71 -19.75 13.43
CA LEU A 44 -9.12 -21.07 13.71
C LEU A 44 -9.93 -22.16 13.00
N PRO A 45 -9.60 -22.51 11.75
CA PRO A 45 -10.29 -23.61 11.09
C PRO A 45 -9.96 -24.94 11.76
N ARG A 46 -10.95 -25.75 12.03
CA ARG A 46 -10.75 -27.12 12.53
C ARG A 46 -10.55 -28.04 11.34
N LEU A 47 -9.36 -28.61 11.22
CA LEU A 47 -9.03 -29.51 10.12
C LEU A 47 -9.13 -30.99 10.52
N PRO A 48 -9.57 -31.88 9.58
CA PRO A 48 -9.97 -31.60 8.20
C PRO A 48 -11.27 -30.79 8.13
N ALA A 49 -11.29 -29.77 7.23
CA ALA A 49 -12.47 -28.93 7.02
C ALA A 49 -13.24 -29.36 5.78
N GLY A 50 -14.56 -29.23 5.81
CA GLY A 50 -15.44 -29.46 4.66
C GLY A 50 -15.47 -28.29 3.66
N TYR A 51 -14.60 -27.30 3.82
CA TYR A 51 -14.51 -26.10 2.99
C TYR A 51 -13.05 -25.79 2.63
N ILE A 52 -12.86 -25.09 1.51
CA ILE A 52 -11.52 -24.67 1.05
C ILE A 52 -11.09 -23.44 1.86
N ILE A 53 -9.85 -23.47 2.32
CA ILE A 53 -9.23 -22.33 3.03
C ILE A 53 -8.32 -21.63 2.04
N ASP A 54 -8.89 -20.64 1.36
CA ASP A 54 -8.28 -19.86 0.29
C ASP A 54 -8.46 -18.34 0.51
N ASP A 55 -8.06 -17.54 -0.47
CA ASP A 55 -8.20 -16.10 -0.41
C ASP A 55 -9.68 -15.66 -0.49
N GLU A 56 -10.54 -16.40 -1.15
CA GLU A 56 -11.99 -16.13 -1.20
C GLU A 56 -12.63 -16.22 0.18
N LEU A 57 -12.31 -17.27 0.93
CA LEU A 57 -12.76 -17.41 2.32
C LEU A 57 -12.18 -16.27 3.18
N TYR A 58 -10.90 -15.93 3.02
CA TYR A 58 -10.28 -14.83 3.74
C TYR A 58 -11.03 -13.51 3.51
N GLN A 59 -11.36 -13.17 2.26
CA GLN A 59 -12.10 -11.95 1.91
C GLN A 59 -13.52 -11.96 2.52
N LYS A 60 -14.23 -13.09 2.50
CA LYS A 60 -15.55 -13.24 3.12
C LYS A 60 -15.49 -13.02 4.63
N ILE A 61 -14.53 -13.64 5.31
CA ILE A 61 -14.32 -13.43 6.75
C ILE A 61 -14.01 -11.96 7.05
N PHE A 62 -13.11 -11.35 6.26
CA PHE A 62 -12.76 -9.93 6.40
C PHE A 62 -14.00 -9.02 6.31
N LEU A 63 -14.85 -9.21 5.30
CA LEU A 63 -16.03 -8.38 5.09
C LEU A 63 -17.04 -8.51 6.23
N ILE A 64 -17.33 -9.75 6.67
CA ILE A 64 -18.25 -10.03 7.77
C ILE A 64 -17.72 -9.44 9.09
N ALA A 65 -16.46 -9.72 9.40
CA ALA A 65 -15.84 -9.25 10.62
C ALA A 65 -15.70 -7.73 10.66
N ASN A 66 -15.36 -7.08 9.55
CA ASN A 66 -15.25 -5.63 9.47
C ASN A 66 -16.60 -4.95 9.76
N ALA A 67 -17.70 -5.48 9.22
CA ALA A 67 -19.03 -4.96 9.51
C ALA A 67 -19.45 -5.23 10.97
N SER A 68 -19.15 -6.40 11.50
CA SER A 68 -19.56 -6.81 12.85
C SER A 68 -18.78 -6.08 13.95
N LEU A 69 -17.49 -5.80 13.72
CA LEU A 69 -16.62 -5.17 14.71
C LEU A 69 -16.70 -3.64 14.71
N PHE A 70 -17.26 -3.02 13.67
CA PHE A 70 -17.50 -1.58 13.65
C PHE A 70 -18.53 -1.18 14.73
N PRO A 71 -18.35 -0.08 15.47
CA PRO A 71 -17.25 0.90 15.42
C PRO A 71 -16.10 0.63 16.41
N LEU A 72 -16.07 -0.55 17.03
CA LEU A 72 -15.09 -0.86 18.09
C LEU A 72 -13.68 -1.04 17.54
N PHE A 73 -13.60 -1.67 16.36
CA PHE A 73 -12.34 -1.93 15.67
C PHE A 73 -12.46 -1.67 14.16
N THR A 74 -11.37 -1.20 13.57
CA THR A 74 -11.19 -1.13 12.12
C THR A 74 -10.24 -2.22 11.68
N LEU A 75 -10.70 -3.18 10.87
CA LEU A 75 -9.85 -4.22 10.33
C LEU A 75 -8.89 -3.65 9.27
N LEU A 76 -7.65 -4.13 9.30
CA LEU A 76 -6.62 -3.79 8.32
C LEU A 76 -6.56 -4.88 7.26
N LYS A 77 -6.85 -4.51 6.01
CA LYS A 77 -6.81 -5.46 4.90
C LYS A 77 -5.36 -5.85 4.59
N GLN A 78 -5.08 -7.16 4.57
CA GLN A 78 -3.80 -7.71 4.14
C GLN A 78 -3.83 -8.08 2.64
N ASN A 79 -2.65 -8.16 2.02
CA ASN A 79 -2.54 -8.48 0.59
C ASN A 79 -2.88 -9.94 0.28
N SER A 80 -2.73 -10.84 1.26
CA SER A 80 -3.09 -12.25 1.15
C SER A 80 -3.42 -12.84 2.52
N ALA A 81 -3.96 -14.06 2.53
CA ALA A 81 -4.21 -14.81 3.75
C ALA A 81 -2.90 -15.33 4.35
N TYR A 82 -2.66 -15.04 5.64
CA TYR A 82 -1.49 -15.54 6.37
C TYR A 82 -1.91 -16.47 7.49
N PHE A 83 -1.29 -17.65 7.53
CA PHE A 83 -1.41 -18.55 8.65
C PHE A 83 -0.41 -18.23 9.75
N MET A 84 -0.91 -18.16 10.97
CA MET A 84 -0.09 -18.17 12.18
C MET A 84 -0.10 -19.54 12.81
N ALA A 85 1.06 -20.04 13.20
CA ALA A 85 1.17 -21.27 13.99
C ALA A 85 0.70 -21.02 15.44
N LEU A 86 0.00 -21.98 15.99
CA LEU A 86 -0.42 -21.97 17.38
C LEU A 86 0.35 -23.05 18.16
N ASP A 87 0.81 -22.68 19.33
CA ASP A 87 1.44 -23.62 20.26
C ASP A 87 0.36 -24.46 20.96
N THR A 88 0.02 -25.57 20.31
CA THR A 88 -0.94 -26.55 20.80
C THR A 88 -0.58 -27.94 20.28
N GLU A 89 -0.83 -28.97 21.09
CA GLU A 89 -0.64 -30.38 20.69
C GLU A 89 -1.74 -30.90 19.75
N ASP A 90 -2.89 -30.22 19.69
CA ASP A 90 -4.00 -30.60 18.82
C ASP A 90 -3.73 -30.19 17.37
N ILE A 91 -3.36 -31.16 16.54
CA ILE A 91 -3.08 -31.01 15.11
C ILE A 91 -4.23 -30.36 14.32
N HIS A 92 -5.47 -30.48 14.80
CA HIS A 92 -6.66 -29.96 14.12
C HIS A 92 -6.75 -28.44 14.20
N VAL A 93 -6.11 -27.80 15.18
CA VAL A 93 -6.20 -26.35 15.45
C VAL A 93 -4.84 -25.67 15.62
N GLN A 94 -3.77 -26.26 15.08
CA GLN A 94 -2.40 -25.70 15.17
C GLN A 94 -2.16 -24.43 14.34
N ARG A 95 -3.14 -23.97 13.59
CA ARG A 95 -3.00 -22.83 12.65
C ARG A 95 -4.24 -21.98 12.65
N GLY A 96 -4.05 -20.67 12.42
CA GLY A 96 -5.14 -19.74 12.28
C GLY A 96 -4.84 -18.68 11.22
N LEU A 97 -5.87 -18.21 10.52
CA LEU A 97 -5.78 -17.04 9.67
C LEU A 97 -5.81 -15.78 10.55
N PHE A 98 -4.84 -14.93 10.40
CA PHE A 98 -4.74 -13.69 11.19
C PHE A 98 -5.42 -12.52 10.47
N PHE A 99 -6.21 -11.77 11.24
CA PHE A 99 -6.90 -10.56 10.80
C PHE A 99 -6.51 -9.41 11.72
N PRO A 100 -5.57 -8.55 11.30
CA PRO A 100 -5.13 -7.43 12.11
C PRO A 100 -6.18 -6.32 12.17
N TRP A 101 -6.21 -5.57 13.28
CA TRP A 101 -7.07 -4.42 13.48
C TRP A 101 -6.40 -3.25 14.19
N LYS A 102 -7.07 -2.10 14.14
CA LYS A 102 -6.84 -0.96 15.02
C LYS A 102 -8.10 -0.72 15.84
N GLU A 103 -7.95 -0.36 17.11
CA GLU A 103 -9.06 0.01 17.97
C GLU A 103 -9.69 1.32 17.50
N GLY A 104 -11.03 1.38 17.54
CA GLY A 104 -11.81 2.52 17.13
C GLY A 104 -12.05 2.64 15.63
N VAL A 105 -12.61 3.79 15.25
CA VAL A 105 -12.92 4.14 13.85
C VAL A 105 -11.78 4.97 13.29
N SER A 106 -11.38 4.68 12.05
CA SER A 106 -10.42 5.51 11.34
C SER A 106 -11.03 6.87 11.00
N GLU A 107 -10.53 7.93 11.62
CA GLU A 107 -10.96 9.30 11.36
C GLU A 107 -10.09 9.93 10.28
N ARG A 108 -10.75 10.74 9.42
CA ARG A 108 -10.03 11.52 8.39
C ARG A 108 -9.14 12.55 9.04
N LEU A 109 -7.99 12.80 8.43
CA LEU A 109 -7.19 13.97 8.75
C LEU A 109 -7.91 15.23 8.28
N VAL A 110 -7.95 16.23 9.13
CA VAL A 110 -8.41 17.57 8.80
C VAL A 110 -7.22 18.50 8.98
N ILE A 111 -6.70 19.02 7.88
CA ILE A 111 -5.48 19.82 7.84
C ILE A 111 -5.88 21.23 7.40
N SER A 112 -5.66 22.22 8.25
CA SER A 112 -5.95 23.62 7.97
C SER A 112 -4.80 24.30 7.22
N ASP A 113 -3.57 23.97 7.58
CA ASP A 113 -2.33 24.40 6.92
C ASP A 113 -1.43 23.21 6.67
N LEU A 114 -1.03 23.01 5.41
CA LEU A 114 -0.28 21.85 5.00
C LEU A 114 1.22 21.95 5.37
N GLU A 115 1.79 23.14 5.33
CA GLU A 115 3.21 23.36 5.65
C GLU A 115 3.46 23.22 7.15
N ASP A 116 2.60 23.86 7.96
CA ASP A 116 2.64 23.71 9.42
C ASP A 116 2.42 22.26 9.84
N PHE A 117 1.46 21.59 9.20
CA PHE A 117 1.20 20.18 9.47
C PHE A 117 2.41 19.31 9.13
N ALA A 118 2.99 19.47 7.93
CA ALA A 118 4.14 18.67 7.49
C ALA A 118 5.35 18.88 8.43
N SER A 119 5.61 20.12 8.83
CA SER A 119 6.71 20.47 9.74
C SER A 119 6.55 19.91 11.15
N SER A 120 5.31 19.65 11.58
CA SER A 120 4.99 19.08 12.90
C SER A 120 5.08 17.56 12.99
N GLN A 121 5.23 16.89 11.85
CA GLN A 121 5.25 15.42 11.84
C GLN A 121 6.60 14.88 12.36
N LYS A 122 6.53 13.66 12.90
CA LYS A 122 7.73 12.92 13.28
C LYS A 122 8.46 12.47 12.01
N GLU A 123 9.77 12.47 12.08
CA GLU A 123 10.64 12.00 11.02
C GLU A 123 10.20 10.60 10.50
N ASN A 124 10.15 10.47 9.18
CA ASN A 124 9.77 9.24 8.47
C ASN A 124 8.34 8.72 8.73
N LEU A 125 7.48 9.46 9.42
CA LEU A 125 6.07 9.09 9.59
C LEU A 125 5.15 9.93 8.70
N ILE A 126 4.36 9.24 7.89
CA ILE A 126 3.35 9.83 7.01
C ILE A 126 1.96 9.46 7.53
N PRO A 127 1.24 10.37 8.23
CA PRO A 127 -0.13 10.11 8.67
C PRO A 127 -1.05 9.90 7.46
N ILE A 128 -1.85 8.85 7.47
CA ILE A 128 -2.88 8.59 6.44
C ILE A 128 -4.26 8.93 6.97
N MET A 129 -4.47 8.67 8.24
CA MET A 129 -5.67 9.00 9.00
C MET A 129 -5.24 9.45 10.41
N LYS A 130 -6.14 9.99 11.19
CA LYS A 130 -5.85 10.53 12.53
C LYS A 130 -5.07 9.56 13.44
N ASN A 131 -5.37 8.26 13.33
CA ASN A 131 -4.78 7.19 14.12
C ASN A 131 -3.98 6.17 13.30
N LEU A 132 -3.69 6.47 12.04
CA LEU A 132 -2.93 5.59 11.14
C LEU A 132 -1.83 6.38 10.42
N SER A 133 -0.59 5.98 10.61
CA SER A 133 0.58 6.53 9.91
C SER A 133 1.37 5.42 9.21
N LEU A 134 1.96 5.75 8.09
CA LEU A 134 2.95 4.93 7.42
C LEU A 134 4.34 5.28 7.96
N ASP A 135 5.12 4.28 8.30
CA ASP A 135 6.55 4.41 8.57
C ASP A 135 7.29 4.30 7.22
N TYR A 136 7.84 5.41 6.73
CA TYR A 136 8.44 5.46 5.40
C TYR A 136 9.69 4.58 5.28
N ASN A 137 10.37 4.29 6.38
CA ASN A 137 11.48 3.32 6.40
C ASN A 137 11.04 1.89 6.04
N LYS A 138 9.75 1.58 6.24
CA LYS A 138 9.16 0.25 5.95
C LYS A 138 8.37 0.23 4.65
N VAL A 139 8.12 1.38 4.03
CA VAL A 139 7.42 1.48 2.75
C VAL A 139 8.40 1.17 1.63
N ASN A 140 8.03 0.27 0.72
CA ASN A 140 8.84 0.00 -0.46
C ASN A 140 8.46 0.96 -1.59
N HIS A 141 7.19 0.97 -1.97
CA HIS A 141 6.63 1.81 -3.01
C HIS A 141 5.21 2.21 -2.63
N LEU A 142 4.71 3.30 -3.23
CA LEU A 142 3.37 3.81 -3.03
C LEU A 142 2.61 3.85 -4.37
N ALA A 143 1.35 3.49 -4.34
CA ALA A 143 0.45 3.65 -5.47
C ALA A 143 -0.82 4.39 -5.04
N ILE A 144 -1.19 5.44 -5.79
CA ILE A 144 -2.42 6.21 -5.57
C ILE A 144 -3.34 5.97 -6.76
N ALA A 145 -4.43 5.23 -6.53
CA ALA A 145 -5.45 4.96 -7.54
C ALA A 145 -6.76 5.68 -7.22
N GLY A 146 -7.45 6.13 -8.24
CA GLY A 146 -8.79 6.72 -8.08
C GLY A 146 -9.29 7.39 -9.36
N ASN A 147 -10.60 7.45 -9.50
CA ASN A 147 -11.25 8.07 -10.65
C ASN A 147 -10.96 9.57 -10.76
N SER A 148 -11.25 10.16 -11.91
CA SER A 148 -11.18 11.62 -12.05
C SER A 148 -12.08 12.30 -11.01
N GLY A 149 -11.59 13.37 -10.40
CA GLY A 149 -12.30 14.08 -9.32
C GLY A 149 -12.27 13.42 -7.94
N SER A 150 -11.61 12.27 -7.75
CA SER A 150 -11.52 11.59 -6.46
C SER A 150 -10.56 12.22 -5.45
N GLY A 151 -9.85 13.29 -5.82
CA GLY A 151 -8.89 13.98 -4.95
C GLY A 151 -7.45 13.48 -5.07
N LYS A 152 -7.08 12.74 -6.14
CA LYS A 152 -5.69 12.26 -6.35
C LYS A 152 -4.65 13.37 -6.29
N SER A 153 -4.89 14.51 -6.94
CA SER A 153 -3.96 15.64 -6.94
C SER A 153 -3.77 16.24 -5.56
N TYR A 154 -4.83 16.29 -4.74
CA TYR A 154 -4.71 16.71 -3.33
C TYR A 154 -3.89 15.70 -2.52
N ALA A 155 -4.19 14.40 -2.69
CA ALA A 155 -3.41 13.35 -2.04
C ALA A 155 -1.94 13.41 -2.46
N LEU A 156 -1.65 13.61 -3.75
CA LEU A 156 -0.29 13.73 -4.24
C LEU A 156 0.41 14.95 -3.63
N THR A 157 -0.21 16.13 -3.63
CA THR A 157 0.36 17.33 -3.00
C THR A 157 0.64 17.10 -1.51
N TYR A 158 -0.27 16.41 -0.80
CA TYR A 158 -0.09 16.00 0.59
C TYR A 158 1.15 15.12 0.77
N PHE A 159 1.30 14.08 -0.03
CA PHE A 159 2.48 13.20 0.03
C PHE A 159 3.77 13.97 -0.29
N LEU A 160 3.76 14.82 -1.31
CA LEU A 160 4.92 15.61 -1.70
C LEU A 160 5.38 16.56 -0.59
N SER A 161 4.43 17.19 0.13
CA SER A 161 4.76 18.11 1.23
C SER A 161 5.43 17.41 2.41
N LEU A 162 5.06 16.15 2.69
CA LEU A 162 5.71 15.36 3.72
C LEU A 162 7.04 14.76 3.22
N LEU A 163 7.05 14.22 2.01
CA LEU A 163 8.23 13.58 1.43
C LEU A 163 9.38 14.55 1.18
N LYS A 164 9.10 15.83 0.95
CA LYS A 164 10.12 16.89 0.82
C LYS A 164 11.11 16.93 2.00
N GLY A 165 10.65 16.61 3.21
CA GLY A 165 11.48 16.55 4.41
C GLY A 165 12.14 15.19 4.67
N ILE A 166 11.75 14.15 3.93
CA ILE A 166 12.15 12.77 4.17
C ILE A 166 13.05 12.23 3.04
N SER A 167 12.84 12.68 1.81
CA SER A 167 13.37 12.04 0.61
C SER A 167 13.79 13.06 -0.43
N GLU A 168 14.85 12.79 -1.16
CA GLU A 168 15.09 13.45 -2.44
C GLU A 168 13.98 13.07 -3.42
N LEU A 169 13.52 14.03 -4.24
CA LEU A 169 12.37 13.83 -5.11
C LEU A 169 12.73 14.05 -6.58
N ILE A 170 12.44 13.04 -7.42
CA ILE A 170 12.39 13.16 -8.88
C ILE A 170 10.93 13.12 -9.28
N ILE A 171 10.41 14.20 -9.87
CA ILE A 171 8.99 14.34 -10.13
C ILE A 171 8.71 14.43 -11.62
N VAL A 172 7.81 13.57 -12.09
CA VAL A 172 7.33 13.51 -13.47
C VAL A 172 5.85 13.84 -13.49
N ASP A 173 5.48 14.93 -14.21
CA ASP A 173 4.08 15.32 -14.38
C ASP A 173 3.76 15.59 -15.88
N PRO A 174 3.10 14.63 -16.55
CA PRO A 174 2.71 14.78 -17.94
C PRO A 174 1.61 15.81 -18.19
N LYS A 175 0.85 16.19 -17.15
CA LYS A 175 -0.27 17.14 -17.25
C LYS A 175 0.12 18.56 -16.93
N TYR A 176 1.24 18.75 -16.25
CA TYR A 176 1.73 20.07 -15.80
C TYR A 176 0.69 20.83 -14.95
N ASP A 177 0.04 20.12 -14.03
CA ASP A 177 -1.11 20.55 -13.22
C ASP A 177 -0.72 21.03 -11.80
N THR A 178 -1.68 21.02 -10.88
CA THR A 178 -1.58 21.54 -9.52
C THR A 178 -0.37 21.00 -8.73
N PRO A 179 -0.07 19.69 -8.73
CA PRO A 179 1.11 19.17 -8.03
C PRO A 179 2.41 19.80 -8.54
N SER A 180 2.58 19.96 -9.85
CA SER A 180 3.75 20.63 -10.44
C SER A 180 3.91 22.08 -10.02
N ARG A 181 2.81 22.83 -9.86
CA ARG A 181 2.87 24.23 -9.38
C ARG A 181 3.39 24.29 -7.96
N TRP A 182 2.84 23.49 -7.07
CA TRP A 182 3.27 23.41 -5.68
C TRP A 182 4.76 23.04 -5.57
N VAL A 183 5.19 22.05 -6.36
CA VAL A 183 6.58 21.56 -6.36
C VAL A 183 7.55 22.66 -6.81
N ARG A 184 7.22 23.42 -7.85
CA ARG A 184 8.04 24.55 -8.32
C ARG A 184 8.12 25.69 -7.30
N GLU A 185 7.01 26.03 -6.66
CA GLU A 185 6.95 27.01 -5.59
C GLU A 185 7.87 26.61 -4.42
N ASN A 186 8.09 25.32 -4.23
CA ASN A 186 9.00 24.76 -3.24
C ASN A 186 10.43 24.50 -3.75
N GLY A 187 10.78 25.00 -4.95
CA GLY A 187 12.14 24.91 -5.50
C GLY A 187 12.57 23.52 -5.97
N ILE A 188 11.61 22.59 -6.18
CA ILE A 188 11.87 21.23 -6.65
C ILE A 188 11.69 21.18 -8.17
N ALA A 189 12.62 20.51 -8.88
CA ALA A 189 12.56 20.34 -10.33
C ALA A 189 11.46 19.34 -10.72
N VAL A 190 10.78 19.64 -11.85
CA VAL A 190 9.73 18.77 -12.43
C VAL A 190 10.07 18.46 -13.87
N ILE A 191 10.04 17.18 -14.21
CA ILE A 191 10.14 16.71 -15.59
C ILE A 191 8.72 16.76 -16.19
N HIS A 192 8.54 17.63 -17.18
CA HIS A 192 7.23 17.86 -17.81
C HIS A 192 7.36 18.03 -19.33
N PRO A 193 6.28 17.80 -20.11
CA PRO A 193 6.31 17.97 -21.56
C PRO A 193 6.69 19.40 -21.96
N GLN A 194 7.59 19.55 -22.91
CA GLN A 194 8.00 20.84 -23.48
C GLN A 194 7.33 21.07 -24.82
N LYS A 195 7.01 22.35 -25.15
CA LYS A 195 6.25 22.74 -26.35
C LYS A 195 6.84 22.25 -27.68
N ASN A 196 8.15 22.06 -27.75
CA ASN A 196 8.86 21.72 -28.99
C ASN A 196 9.43 20.29 -28.99
N ARG A 197 9.00 19.44 -28.07
CA ARG A 197 9.42 18.03 -27.98
C ARG A 197 8.26 17.10 -28.23
N SER A 198 8.54 15.97 -28.87
CA SER A 198 7.55 14.91 -29.03
C SER A 198 7.27 14.20 -27.70
N LYS A 199 6.14 13.50 -27.62
CA LYS A 199 5.82 12.69 -26.45
C LYS A 199 6.85 11.56 -26.26
N SER A 200 7.39 11.02 -27.34
CA SER A 200 8.45 10.00 -27.31
C SER A 200 9.75 10.57 -26.70
N ASP A 201 10.12 11.80 -27.05
CA ASP A 201 11.31 12.45 -26.47
C ASP A 201 11.13 12.71 -24.97
N PHE A 202 9.92 13.10 -24.56
CA PHE A 202 9.58 13.28 -23.15
C PHE A 202 9.70 11.98 -22.36
N VAL A 203 9.15 10.86 -22.90
CA VAL A 203 9.25 9.55 -22.23
C VAL A 203 10.68 9.02 -22.27
N SER A 204 11.46 9.34 -23.30
CA SER A 204 12.90 9.00 -23.33
C SER A 204 13.68 9.71 -22.23
N GLU A 205 13.41 11.00 -21.98
CA GLU A 205 14.00 11.74 -20.87
C GLU A 205 13.64 11.12 -19.50
N ILE A 206 12.40 10.64 -19.35
CA ILE A 206 11.99 9.91 -18.15
C ILE A 206 12.79 8.60 -18.02
N ASN A 207 12.94 7.85 -19.12
CA ASN A 207 13.71 6.61 -19.15
C ASN A 207 15.19 6.83 -18.77
N GLU A 208 15.80 7.93 -19.18
CA GLU A 208 17.16 8.30 -18.78
C GLU A 208 17.25 8.51 -17.24
N ASN A 209 16.30 9.23 -16.66
CA ASN A 209 16.24 9.43 -15.21
C ASN A 209 16.01 8.10 -14.45
N LEU A 210 15.12 7.23 -14.95
CA LEU A 210 14.88 5.92 -14.35
C LEU A 210 16.11 5.01 -14.48
N SER A 211 16.85 5.09 -15.59
CA SER A 211 18.12 4.36 -15.75
C SER A 211 19.14 4.82 -14.73
N SER A 212 19.29 6.13 -14.52
CA SER A 212 20.18 6.68 -13.48
C SER A 212 19.79 6.21 -12.06
N CYS A 213 18.50 6.01 -11.79
CA CYS A 213 18.06 5.40 -10.53
C CYS A 213 18.51 3.93 -10.42
N LEU A 214 18.50 3.16 -11.51
CA LEU A 214 19.00 1.78 -11.50
C LEU A 214 20.53 1.73 -11.30
N ASP A 215 21.27 2.65 -11.91
CA ASP A 215 22.72 2.77 -11.69
C ASP A 215 23.01 3.08 -10.22
N LEU A 216 22.22 3.96 -9.60
CA LEU A 216 22.32 4.25 -8.17
C LEU A 216 21.95 3.05 -7.29
N ILE A 217 20.92 2.27 -7.67
CA ILE A 217 20.58 1.01 -6.99
C ILE A 217 21.79 0.08 -7.01
N GLN A 218 22.41 -0.11 -8.15
CA GLN A 218 23.58 -0.97 -8.27
C GLN A 218 24.75 -0.51 -7.39
N GLN A 219 25.08 0.78 -7.42
CA GLN A 219 26.12 1.35 -6.54
C GLN A 219 25.81 1.13 -5.05
N ARG A 220 24.56 1.36 -4.63
CA ARG A 220 24.14 1.13 -3.26
C ARG A 220 24.16 -0.36 -2.87
N GLN A 221 23.86 -1.26 -3.79
CA GLN A 221 23.96 -2.71 -3.58
C GLN A 221 25.41 -3.15 -3.35
N GLU A 222 26.37 -2.58 -4.09
CA GLU A 222 27.80 -2.84 -3.88
C GLU A 222 28.24 -2.39 -2.47
N ILE A 223 27.76 -1.23 -2.01
CA ILE A 223 28.04 -0.76 -0.64
C ILE A 223 27.42 -1.70 0.41
N LEU A 224 26.18 -2.18 0.20
CA LEU A 224 25.53 -3.12 1.12
C LEU A 224 26.22 -4.49 1.14
N TYR A 225 26.86 -4.90 0.03
CA TYR A 225 27.62 -6.13 -0.01
C TYR A 225 28.81 -6.08 0.94
N ASP A 226 29.50 -4.93 1.01
CA ASP A 226 30.65 -4.72 1.90
C ASP A 226 30.22 -4.32 3.32
N ASN A 227 29.12 -3.57 3.45
CA ASN A 227 28.57 -3.11 4.74
C ASN A 227 27.04 -3.27 4.77
N PRO A 228 26.53 -4.43 5.21
CA PRO A 228 25.09 -4.74 5.22
C PRO A 228 24.21 -3.80 6.08
N ASP A 229 24.80 -3.12 7.07
CA ASP A 229 24.11 -2.21 7.99
C ASP A 229 24.17 -0.74 7.53
N HIS A 230 24.67 -0.47 6.31
CA HIS A 230 24.74 0.89 5.79
C HIS A 230 23.34 1.47 5.54
N GLU A 231 23.07 2.64 6.09
CA GLU A 231 21.83 3.37 5.85
C GLU A 231 22.00 4.40 4.75
N PHE A 232 21.01 4.49 3.86
CA PHE A 232 20.94 5.46 2.79
C PHE A 232 19.83 6.46 3.02
N ASP A 233 20.02 7.66 2.50
CA ASP A 233 18.94 8.63 2.35
C ASP A 233 17.92 8.13 1.32
N HIS A 234 16.66 8.47 1.53
CA HIS A 234 15.58 8.09 0.62
C HIS A 234 15.63 8.88 -0.68
N LEU A 235 15.40 8.21 -1.79
CA LEU A 235 15.13 8.81 -3.11
C LEU A 235 13.77 8.33 -3.58
N THR A 236 12.87 9.24 -3.93
CA THR A 236 11.52 8.90 -4.39
C THR A 236 11.27 9.43 -5.80
N VAL A 237 11.01 8.52 -6.72
CA VAL A 237 10.56 8.86 -8.07
C VAL A 237 9.03 8.92 -8.05
N VAL A 238 8.50 10.10 -8.31
CA VAL A 238 7.06 10.39 -8.32
C VAL A 238 6.59 10.53 -9.75
N ILE A 239 5.62 9.73 -10.16
CA ILE A 239 5.06 9.78 -11.52
C ILE A 239 3.55 9.98 -11.43
N ASP A 240 3.08 11.17 -11.85
CA ASP A 240 1.64 11.41 -11.99
C ASP A 240 1.14 10.84 -13.31
N GLU A 241 -0.03 10.23 -13.29
CA GLU A 241 -0.74 9.63 -14.43
C GLU A 241 0.12 8.69 -15.30
N VAL A 242 0.65 7.63 -14.68
CA VAL A 242 1.55 6.64 -15.31
C VAL A 242 1.03 6.14 -16.66
N LEU A 243 -0.27 5.87 -16.79
CA LEU A 243 -0.85 5.36 -18.03
C LEU A 243 -0.80 6.39 -19.16
N ALA A 244 -0.88 7.68 -18.85
CA ALA A 244 -0.78 8.71 -19.88
C ALA A 244 0.58 8.72 -20.59
N LEU A 245 1.64 8.24 -19.94
CA LEU A 245 2.99 8.14 -20.51
C LEU A 245 3.13 7.01 -21.54
N SER A 246 2.25 6.02 -21.48
CA SER A 246 2.31 4.86 -22.39
C SER A 246 1.53 5.02 -23.69
N GLU A 247 0.59 5.98 -23.77
CA GLU A 247 -0.28 6.17 -24.94
C GLU A 247 0.40 7.02 -26.01
N GLY A 248 0.35 6.55 -27.28
CA GLY A 248 0.89 7.28 -28.43
C GLY A 248 2.42 7.39 -28.46
N VAL A 249 3.12 6.57 -27.73
CA VAL A 249 4.60 6.50 -27.67
C VAL A 249 5.09 5.30 -28.46
N ASN A 250 6.29 5.39 -29.04
CA ASN A 250 6.95 4.28 -29.70
C ASN A 250 7.01 3.06 -28.80
N LYS A 251 6.73 1.87 -29.37
CA LYS A 251 6.66 0.60 -28.63
C LYS A 251 7.94 0.32 -27.82
N VAL A 252 9.11 0.53 -28.41
CA VAL A 252 10.41 0.27 -27.75
C VAL A 252 10.59 1.19 -26.52
N ILE A 253 10.26 2.47 -26.64
CA ILE A 253 10.37 3.45 -25.55
C ILE A 253 9.38 3.11 -24.43
N LYS A 254 8.17 2.71 -24.79
CA LYS A 254 7.15 2.26 -23.84
C LYS A 254 7.56 1.00 -23.08
N GLU A 255 8.07 0.00 -23.77
CA GLU A 255 8.55 -1.25 -23.17
C GLU A 255 9.74 -0.99 -22.24
N SER A 256 10.66 -0.12 -22.66
CA SER A 256 11.77 0.33 -21.81
C SER A 256 11.26 1.00 -20.52
N PHE A 257 10.29 1.92 -20.64
CA PHE A 257 9.68 2.60 -19.47
C PHE A 257 9.13 1.63 -18.44
N PHE A 258 8.30 0.68 -18.85
CA PHE A 258 7.75 -0.30 -17.92
C PHE A 258 8.79 -1.28 -17.37
N SER A 259 9.79 -1.65 -18.19
CA SER A 259 10.90 -2.48 -17.74
C SER A 259 11.70 -1.79 -16.63
N LEU A 260 12.03 -0.52 -16.81
CA LEU A 260 12.76 0.29 -15.81
C LEU A 260 11.96 0.43 -14.51
N LEU A 261 10.67 0.74 -14.59
CA LEU A 261 9.80 0.80 -13.42
C LEU A 261 9.76 -0.53 -12.67
N SER A 262 9.63 -1.64 -13.40
CA SER A 262 9.59 -2.98 -12.81
C SER A 262 10.89 -3.34 -12.10
N GLN A 263 12.04 -2.99 -12.69
CA GLN A 263 13.34 -3.23 -12.07
C GLN A 263 13.52 -2.41 -10.80
N ILE A 264 13.16 -1.12 -10.80
CA ILE A 264 13.21 -0.28 -9.59
C ILE A 264 12.27 -0.84 -8.52
N ALA A 265 11.05 -1.28 -8.90
CA ALA A 265 10.10 -1.86 -7.96
C ALA A 265 10.61 -3.15 -7.30
N LEU A 266 11.39 -3.95 -8.01
CA LEU A 266 11.97 -5.18 -7.49
C LEU A 266 13.23 -4.96 -6.65
N LEU A 267 14.06 -3.98 -7.00
CA LEU A 267 15.41 -3.82 -6.45
C LEU A 267 15.55 -2.65 -5.47
N GLY A 268 14.62 -1.69 -5.48
CA GLY A 268 14.75 -0.42 -4.75
C GLY A 268 14.64 -0.53 -3.23
N ARG A 269 14.07 -1.61 -2.69
CA ARG A 269 13.75 -1.75 -1.26
C ARG A 269 14.97 -1.56 -0.35
N ALA A 270 16.00 -2.36 -0.54
CA ALA A 270 17.19 -2.34 0.31
C ALA A 270 18.01 -1.06 0.14
N THR A 271 17.92 -0.45 -1.02
CA THR A 271 18.68 0.74 -1.43
C THR A 271 17.95 2.06 -1.19
N LYS A 272 16.76 2.03 -0.54
CA LYS A 272 15.93 3.21 -0.22
C LYS A 272 15.56 4.05 -1.45
N ILE A 273 15.35 3.38 -2.59
CA ILE A 273 14.84 4.02 -3.81
C ILE A 273 13.40 3.59 -4.04
N HIS A 274 12.49 4.55 -4.02
CA HIS A 274 11.06 4.34 -3.97
C HIS A 274 10.38 4.85 -5.23
N LEU A 275 9.23 4.24 -5.57
CA LEU A 275 8.29 4.74 -6.55
C LEU A 275 7.02 5.23 -5.84
N LEU A 276 6.54 6.41 -6.19
CA LEU A 276 5.20 6.88 -5.91
C LEU A 276 4.47 7.06 -7.23
N LEU A 277 3.59 6.13 -7.55
CA LEU A 277 2.89 6.11 -8.82
C LEU A 277 1.44 6.54 -8.63
N VAL A 278 0.97 7.46 -9.47
CA VAL A 278 -0.41 7.93 -9.47
C VAL A 278 -1.07 7.56 -10.79
N SER A 279 -2.27 6.99 -10.74
CA SER A 279 -3.04 6.65 -11.93
C SER A 279 -4.54 6.59 -11.63
N GLN A 280 -5.35 6.57 -12.68
CA GLN A 280 -6.78 6.31 -12.53
C GLN A 280 -7.04 4.84 -12.21
N ARG A 281 -6.20 3.94 -12.72
CA ARG A 281 -6.24 2.51 -12.48
C ARG A 281 -4.84 1.90 -12.70
N PHE A 282 -4.61 0.72 -12.18
CA PHE A 282 -3.37 -0.05 -12.34
C PHE A 282 -3.61 -1.45 -12.93
N ASP A 283 -4.84 -1.75 -13.34
CA ASP A 283 -5.21 -3.01 -14.00
C ASP A 283 -5.06 -2.90 -15.52
N HIS A 284 -4.73 -4.03 -16.14
CA HIS A 284 -4.78 -4.20 -17.60
C HIS A 284 -6.14 -4.82 -17.97
N ASN A 285 -7.09 -4.00 -18.40
CA ASN A 285 -8.26 -4.45 -19.16
C ASN A 285 -8.24 -3.82 -20.55
#